data_0a7efc356c91bcefbd2b4821d0d8e0f5
#
_entry.id   0a7efc356c91bcefbd2b4821d0d8e0f5
#
_cell.length_a   1.000
_cell.length_b   1.000
_cell.length_c   1.000
_cell.angle_alpha   90.00
_cell.angle_beta   90.00
_cell.angle_gamma   90.00
#
_symmetry.space_group_name_H-M   'P 1'
#
loop_
_entity.id
_entity.type
_entity.pdbx_description
1 polymer ?
#
loop_
_entity_poly.entity_id
_entity_poly.type
_entity_poly.pdbx_seq_one_letter_code
_entity_poly.pdbx_strand_id
1 'polypeptide(L)'
;MADYDKEDIWKEFKKKQNMTAKELQSWLDTEESKNAGKEMDNGETVGHSAGRSLLKIIQKDKSELTKANWDRINETVGIYHQKLHPSQRPSSDVNGSAWHRALKNWGHDALKN
;
A
#
# COMPACT_ATOMS: atom_id res chain seq x y z
N MET A 1 11.22 -19.03 -1.38
CA MET A 1 12.21 -18.44 -0.49
C MET A 1 12.26 -16.95 -0.67
N ALA A 2 12.33 -16.22 0.41
CA ALA A 2 12.39 -14.77 0.31
C ALA A 2 13.81 -14.32 -0.05
N ASP A 3 13.93 -13.63 -1.18
CA ASP A 3 15.22 -13.16 -1.67
C ASP A 3 15.35 -11.65 -1.47
N TYR A 4 14.88 -11.17 -0.33
CA TYR A 4 14.94 -9.75 -0.02
C TYR A 4 15.68 -9.52 1.29
N ASP A 5 16.31 -8.36 1.38
CA ASP A 5 16.96 -7.91 2.62
C ASP A 5 15.92 -7.15 3.45
N LYS A 6 15.62 -7.67 4.64
CA LYS A 6 14.59 -7.09 5.51
C LYS A 6 14.87 -5.63 5.86
N GLU A 7 16.13 -5.29 6.11
CA GLU A 7 16.48 -3.92 6.44
C GLU A 7 16.24 -2.97 5.28
N ASP A 8 16.56 -3.41 4.05
CA ASP A 8 16.35 -2.60 2.86
C ASP A 8 14.86 -2.37 2.60
N ILE A 9 14.04 -3.43 2.66
CA ILE A 9 12.61 -3.26 2.39
C ILE A 9 11.94 -2.48 3.52
N TRP A 10 12.39 -2.65 4.76
CA TRP A 10 11.85 -1.89 5.89
C TRP A 10 12.11 -0.39 5.70
N LYS A 11 13.33 -0.05 5.31
CA LYS A 11 13.72 1.34 5.06
C LYS A 11 12.85 1.96 3.96
N GLU A 12 12.67 1.27 2.84
CA GLU A 12 11.84 1.75 1.74
C GLU A 12 10.37 1.85 2.16
N PHE A 13 9.88 0.85 2.88
CA PHE A 13 8.51 0.85 3.36
C PHE A 13 8.24 2.04 4.27
N LYS A 14 9.10 2.27 5.26
CA LYS A 14 8.92 3.39 6.20
C LYS A 14 9.07 4.74 5.52
N LYS A 15 9.86 4.81 4.47
CA LYS A 15 10.05 6.04 3.71
C LYS A 15 8.81 6.43 2.91
N LYS A 16 8.11 5.45 2.34
CA LYS A 16 7.02 5.69 1.39
C LYS A 16 5.64 5.42 1.93
N GLN A 17 5.51 4.55 2.93
CA GLN A 17 4.23 4.34 3.60
C GLN A 17 3.99 5.56 4.49
N ASN A 18 3.14 6.47 4.04
CA ASN A 18 3.00 7.79 4.65
C ASN A 18 1.61 8.06 5.24
N MET A 19 0.77 7.04 5.32
CA MET A 19 -0.56 7.17 5.92
C MET A 19 -0.54 6.60 7.34
N THR A 20 -1.14 7.34 8.27
CA THR A 20 -1.32 6.82 9.64
C THR A 20 -2.35 5.69 9.62
N ALA A 21 -2.39 4.90 10.70
CA ALA A 21 -3.39 3.84 10.82
C ALA A 21 -4.81 4.42 10.71
N LYS A 22 -5.06 5.56 11.32
CA LYS A 22 -6.36 6.20 11.25
C LYS A 22 -6.71 6.64 9.84
N GLU A 23 -5.76 7.24 9.14
CA GLU A 23 -5.95 7.67 7.75
C GLU A 23 -6.23 6.48 6.84
N LEU A 24 -5.45 5.41 6.99
CA LEU A 24 -5.64 4.22 6.17
C LEU A 24 -6.98 3.55 6.47
N GLN A 25 -7.36 3.44 7.74
CA GLN A 25 -8.64 2.88 8.12
C GLN A 25 -9.79 3.68 7.49
N SER A 26 -9.75 4.99 7.60
CA SER A 26 -10.79 5.85 7.03
C SER A 26 -10.88 5.69 5.52
N TRP A 27 -9.73 5.59 4.85
CA TRP A 27 -9.70 5.39 3.40
C TRP A 27 -10.29 4.03 3.02
N LEU A 28 -9.89 2.96 3.73
CA LEU A 28 -10.35 1.60 3.42
C LEU A 28 -11.87 1.43 3.58
N ASP A 29 -12.49 2.29 4.38
CA ASP A 29 -13.94 2.26 4.59
C ASP A 29 -14.72 2.93 3.45
N THR A 30 -14.04 3.58 2.51
CA THR A 30 -14.71 4.27 1.39
C THR A 30 -15.01 3.32 0.25
N GLU A 31 -16.03 3.65 -0.54
CA GLU A 31 -16.34 2.90 -1.76
C GLU A 31 -15.22 3.04 -2.79
N GLU A 32 -14.58 4.20 -2.85
CA GLU A 32 -13.45 4.43 -3.77
C GLU A 32 -12.32 3.44 -3.49
N SER A 33 -12.02 3.19 -2.22
CA SER A 33 -11.01 2.21 -1.85
C SER A 33 -11.42 0.80 -2.26
N LYS A 34 -12.67 0.44 -1.97
CA LYS A 34 -13.16 -0.91 -2.23
C LYS A 34 -13.18 -1.24 -3.72
N ASN A 35 -13.31 -0.23 -4.56
CA ASN A 35 -13.40 -0.41 -6.01
C ASN A 35 -12.08 -0.12 -6.74
N ALA A 36 -11.03 0.26 -6.03
CA ALA A 36 -9.75 0.58 -6.65
C ALA A 36 -8.91 -0.68 -6.83
N GLY A 37 -8.53 -0.96 -8.07
CA GLY A 37 -7.65 -2.08 -8.38
C GLY A 37 -8.39 -3.27 -8.98
N LYS A 38 -7.67 -4.39 -9.09
CA LYS A 38 -8.17 -5.61 -9.70
C LYS A 38 -8.98 -6.42 -8.69
N GLU A 39 -10.19 -6.79 -9.09
CA GLU A 39 -11.08 -7.60 -8.24
C GLU A 39 -10.62 -9.06 -8.18
N MET A 40 -10.69 -9.64 -6.99
CA MET A 40 -10.43 -11.06 -6.77
C MET A 40 -11.73 -11.84 -6.83
N ASP A 41 -11.62 -13.18 -6.79
CA ASP A 41 -12.79 -14.08 -6.89
C ASP A 41 -13.83 -13.83 -5.79
N ASN A 42 -13.41 -13.32 -4.63
CA ASN A 42 -14.33 -13.06 -3.51
C ASN A 42 -15.02 -11.69 -3.60
N GLY A 43 -14.83 -10.96 -4.69
CA GLY A 43 -15.44 -9.64 -4.88
C GLY A 43 -14.66 -8.47 -4.30
N GLU A 44 -13.61 -8.74 -3.52
CA GLU A 44 -12.75 -7.69 -2.99
C GLU A 44 -11.59 -7.44 -3.95
N THR A 45 -11.12 -6.19 -4.07
CA THR A 45 -9.96 -5.92 -4.91
C THR A 45 -8.67 -6.34 -4.19
N VAL A 46 -7.65 -6.67 -4.99
CA VAL A 46 -6.32 -7.02 -4.45
C VAL A 46 -5.79 -5.89 -3.58
N GLY A 47 -5.90 -4.64 -4.05
CA GLY A 47 -5.41 -3.49 -3.30
C GLY A 47 -6.13 -3.29 -1.98
N HIS A 48 -7.45 -3.43 -1.97
CA HIS A 48 -8.22 -3.29 -0.73
C HIS A 48 -7.83 -4.35 0.30
N SER A 49 -7.69 -5.60 -0.15
CA SER A 49 -7.26 -6.69 0.71
C SER A 49 -5.86 -6.43 1.27
N ALA A 50 -4.94 -5.98 0.43
CA ALA A 50 -3.59 -5.63 0.86
C ALA A 50 -3.62 -4.51 1.89
N GLY A 51 -4.47 -3.49 1.68
CA GLY A 51 -4.61 -2.38 2.62
C GLY A 51 -5.07 -2.82 3.99
N ARG A 52 -6.01 -3.76 4.05
CA ARG A 52 -6.45 -4.30 5.35
C ARG A 52 -5.32 -5.01 6.08
N SER A 53 -4.50 -5.76 5.33
CA SER A 53 -3.30 -6.41 5.88
C SER A 53 -2.30 -5.38 6.38
N LEU A 54 -2.03 -4.34 5.57
CA LEU A 54 -1.09 -3.29 5.93
C LEU A 54 -1.55 -2.50 7.16
N LEU A 55 -2.86 -2.28 7.30
CA LEU A 55 -3.39 -1.60 8.47
C LEU A 55 -2.99 -2.30 9.76
N LYS A 56 -3.00 -3.62 9.76
CA LYS A 56 -2.56 -4.40 10.92
C LYS A 56 -1.04 -4.31 11.10
N ILE A 57 -0.30 -4.35 10.01
CA ILE A 57 1.17 -4.32 10.02
C ILE A 57 1.69 -3.01 10.61
N ILE A 58 1.15 -1.85 10.16
CA ILE A 58 1.65 -0.56 10.60
C ILE A 58 1.37 -0.27 12.08
N GLN A 59 0.51 -1.05 12.71
CA GLN A 59 0.21 -0.92 14.13
C GLN A 59 1.09 -1.82 14.99
N LYS A 60 1.95 -2.63 14.38
CA LYS A 60 2.85 -3.54 15.11
C LYS A 60 4.24 -2.93 15.24
N ASP A 61 4.95 -3.33 16.30
CA ASP A 61 6.38 -3.06 16.38
C ASP A 61 7.12 -3.98 15.38
N LYS A 62 8.25 -3.50 14.88
CA LYS A 62 9.05 -4.26 13.92
C LYS A 62 9.37 -5.66 14.43
N SER A 63 9.63 -5.80 15.72
CA SER A 63 9.97 -7.07 16.34
C SER A 63 8.81 -8.08 16.35
N GLU A 64 7.59 -7.60 16.15
CA GLU A 64 6.39 -8.45 16.17
C GLU A 64 5.98 -8.93 14.78
N LEU A 65 6.70 -8.52 13.74
CA LEU A 65 6.34 -8.86 12.37
C LEU A 65 6.62 -10.33 12.08
N THR A 66 5.61 -11.01 11.56
CA THR A 66 5.71 -12.42 11.15
C THR A 66 6.29 -12.51 9.74
N LYS A 67 6.63 -13.75 9.33
CA LYS A 67 7.07 -13.97 7.95
C LYS A 67 6.02 -13.48 6.95
N ALA A 68 4.75 -13.77 7.20
CA ALA A 68 3.66 -13.32 6.33
C ALA A 68 3.62 -11.79 6.24
N ASN A 69 3.85 -11.10 7.36
CA ASN A 69 3.93 -9.64 7.37
C ASN A 69 5.09 -9.14 6.52
N TRP A 70 6.26 -9.76 6.65
CA TRP A 70 7.42 -9.39 5.86
C TRP A 70 7.21 -9.62 4.36
N ASP A 71 6.56 -10.71 4.00
CA ASP A 71 6.22 -10.98 2.61
C ASP A 71 5.28 -9.89 2.06
N ARG A 72 4.31 -9.46 2.86
CA ARG A 72 3.40 -8.38 2.47
C ARG A 72 4.15 -7.05 2.31
N ILE A 73 5.07 -6.76 3.23
CA ILE A 73 5.88 -5.53 3.14
C ILE A 73 6.73 -5.55 1.87
N ASN A 74 7.35 -6.70 1.57
CA ASN A 74 8.15 -6.83 0.35
C ASN A 74 7.32 -6.60 -0.91
N GLU A 75 6.14 -7.19 -0.97
CA GLU A 75 5.21 -6.99 -2.08
C GLU A 75 4.83 -5.51 -2.21
N THR A 76 4.57 -4.87 -1.08
CA THR A 76 4.18 -3.46 -1.04
C THR A 76 5.28 -2.56 -1.58
N VAL A 77 6.53 -2.82 -1.19
CA VAL A 77 7.67 -2.07 -1.71
C VAL A 77 7.78 -2.23 -3.23
N GLY A 78 7.53 -3.45 -3.73
CA GLY A 78 7.51 -3.69 -5.18
C GLY A 78 6.44 -2.86 -5.89
N ILE A 79 5.25 -2.76 -5.29
CA ILE A 79 4.17 -1.93 -5.83
C ILE A 79 4.59 -0.45 -5.84
N TYR A 80 5.26 0.02 -4.78
CA TYR A 80 5.75 1.40 -4.74
C TYR A 80 6.76 1.67 -5.86
N HIS A 81 7.70 0.77 -6.07
CA HIS A 81 8.70 0.93 -7.13
C HIS A 81 8.02 1.02 -8.51
N GLN A 82 7.03 0.17 -8.76
CA GLN A 82 6.32 0.15 -10.03
C GLN A 82 5.45 1.39 -10.21
N LYS A 83 4.59 1.70 -9.23
CA LYS A 83 3.59 2.74 -9.40
C LYS A 83 4.14 4.15 -9.21
N LEU A 84 5.22 4.30 -8.45
CA LEU A 84 5.84 5.61 -8.25
C LEU A 84 6.88 5.95 -9.33
N HIS A 85 7.09 5.04 -10.29
CA HIS A 85 7.89 5.37 -11.46
C HIS A 85 7.24 6.54 -12.20
N PRO A 86 8.03 7.53 -12.68
CA PRO A 86 7.45 8.72 -13.32
C PRO A 86 6.49 8.41 -14.47
N SER A 87 6.70 7.32 -15.19
CA SER A 87 5.83 6.93 -16.31
C SER A 87 4.42 6.55 -15.89
N GLN A 88 4.20 6.24 -14.60
CA GLN A 88 2.90 5.81 -14.09
C GLN A 88 2.06 6.97 -13.56
N ARG A 89 2.69 8.09 -13.23
CA ARG A 89 1.99 9.22 -12.65
C ARG A 89 1.15 9.95 -13.71
N PRO A 90 -0.15 10.19 -13.46
CA PRO A 90 -0.97 10.97 -14.39
C PRO A 90 -0.39 12.39 -14.59
N SER A 91 -0.53 12.91 -15.80
CA SER A 91 -0.04 14.27 -16.10
C SER A 91 -0.95 15.36 -15.55
N SER A 92 -2.23 15.03 -15.26
CA SER A 92 -3.19 15.96 -14.69
C SER A 92 -4.20 15.20 -13.84
N ASP A 93 -4.99 15.93 -13.05
CA ASP A 93 -6.06 15.36 -12.22
C ASP A 93 -5.57 14.19 -11.36
N VAL A 94 -4.41 14.37 -10.71
CA VAL A 94 -3.81 13.33 -9.86
C VAL A 94 -4.72 12.98 -8.70
N ASN A 95 -5.33 13.99 -8.05
CA ASN A 95 -6.20 13.77 -6.91
C ASN A 95 -7.44 12.99 -7.36
N GLY A 96 -7.66 11.83 -6.74
CA GLY A 96 -8.80 10.98 -7.06
C GLY A 96 -8.62 10.13 -8.31
N SER A 97 -7.46 10.18 -8.97
CA SER A 97 -7.18 9.31 -10.11
C SER A 97 -7.11 7.86 -9.67
N ALA A 98 -7.26 6.94 -10.63
CA ALA A 98 -7.13 5.51 -10.35
C ALA A 98 -5.75 5.19 -9.74
N TRP A 99 -4.71 5.86 -10.25
CA TRP A 99 -3.35 5.72 -9.74
C TRP A 99 -3.26 6.14 -8.26
N HIS A 100 -3.83 7.32 -7.93
CA HIS A 100 -3.82 7.86 -6.56
C HIS A 100 -4.58 6.94 -5.61
N ARG A 101 -5.77 6.49 -6.03
CA ARG A 101 -6.59 5.59 -5.21
C ARG A 101 -5.92 4.24 -4.97
N ALA A 102 -5.30 3.68 -6.01
CA ALA A 102 -4.60 2.41 -5.89
C ALA A 102 -3.45 2.51 -4.89
N LEU A 103 -2.65 3.57 -4.98
CA LEU A 103 -1.54 3.77 -4.05
C LEU A 103 -2.02 3.94 -2.60
N LYS A 104 -3.13 4.64 -2.39
CA LYS A 104 -3.67 4.79 -1.03
C LYS A 104 -4.07 3.46 -0.43
N ASN A 105 -4.58 2.52 -1.23
CA ASN A 105 -4.87 1.17 -0.74
C ASN A 105 -3.60 0.47 -0.24
N TRP A 106 -2.45 0.82 -0.80
CA TRP A 106 -1.16 0.29 -0.36
C TRP A 106 -0.48 1.17 0.67
N GLY A 107 -1.22 2.09 1.28
CA GLY A 107 -0.71 2.91 2.38
C GLY A 107 0.10 4.13 1.98
N HIS A 108 0.07 4.52 0.70
CA HIS A 108 0.81 5.67 0.21
C HIS A 108 -0.14 6.70 -0.40
N ASP A 109 -0.17 7.90 0.17
CA ASP A 109 -0.92 9.02 -0.39
C ASP A 109 0.06 9.91 -1.14
N ALA A 110 -0.03 9.90 -2.47
CA ALA A 110 0.90 10.62 -3.34
C ALA A 110 0.81 12.15 -3.21
N LEU A 111 -0.28 12.66 -2.65
CA LEU A 111 -0.47 14.10 -2.45
C LEU A 111 -0.01 14.55 -1.06
N LYS A 112 0.42 13.63 -0.22
CA LYS A 112 0.91 13.93 1.12
C LYS A 112 2.43 14.09 1.10
N ASN A 113 2.90 15.07 1.81
CA ASN A 113 4.34 15.32 1.90
C ASN A 113 5.02 14.42 2.93
#